data_8bcfa7cd562f5b8978fc1df5fc5cc823
#
_entry.id   8bcfa7cd562f5b8978fc1df5fc5cc823
#
_cell.length_a   1.000
_cell.length_b   1.000
_cell.length_c   1.000
_cell.angle_alpha   90.00
_cell.angle_beta   90.00
_cell.angle_gamma   90.00
#
_symmetry.space_group_name_H-M   'P 1'
#
loop_
_entity.id
_entity.type
_entity.pdbx_description
1 polymer ?
#
loop_
_entity_poly.entity_id
_entity_poly.type
_entity_poly.pdbx_seq_one_letter_code
_entity_poly.pdbx_strand_id
1 'polypeptide(L)'
;MNRTVIAIATLAAALALSEAAMGHPPVRPSAADSAARAATMSEAAVRLVGTLDPAQRSKLMRSLEDNVARTDWSNLPSTIYPRTALGLSELSDVQRVALHDLLAAAMSGEGYGEAATIMWIDDILRGIEAANLASGAVPPERRASAERGIQARSSGNYWISMFGEPGSRRWGWMINGHHFAANFTIVDGRIAFTPLFLGANPQIVRQGPYAGWRVLDHEIAAGFALFASLGPAQRKAALVGPVVDPAQFTGKGRKDTPPAPAGIAASRMSPAQRERLMALVEEFVGFASREAAAAQMAAIRADNPAKLHFSWWGSSDDHTRRFMYRIAGPSILIEYIREPQADGSPGNHVHAIVRDPRNDYGEDWLARHYTEAPHP
;
A
#
# COMPACT_ATOMS: atom_id res chain seq x y z
N MET A 1 -22.83 61.64 -42.78
CA MET A 1 -23.26 60.54 -41.84
C MET A 1 -22.02 59.77 -41.44
N ASN A 2 -21.42 60.15 -40.31
CA ASN A 2 -20.20 59.54 -39.79
C ASN A 2 -20.56 58.35 -38.90
N ARG A 3 -20.03 57.18 -39.21
CA ARG A 3 -20.03 56.04 -38.33
C ARG A 3 -18.64 55.91 -37.68
N THR A 4 -18.56 56.29 -36.43
CA THR A 4 -17.39 56.09 -35.58
C THR A 4 -17.37 54.63 -35.14
N VAL A 5 -16.34 53.89 -35.52
CA VAL A 5 -16.07 52.52 -35.03
C VAL A 5 -15.23 52.65 -33.75
N ILE A 6 -15.79 52.27 -32.60
CA ILE A 6 -15.08 52.18 -31.34
C ILE A 6 -14.41 50.81 -31.29
N ALA A 7 -13.09 50.76 -31.35
CA ALA A 7 -12.29 49.59 -31.12
C ALA A 7 -12.13 49.38 -29.60
N ILE A 8 -12.74 48.33 -29.05
CA ILE A 8 -12.51 47.87 -27.66
C ILE A 8 -11.27 47.00 -27.66
N ALA A 9 -10.18 47.54 -27.14
CA ALA A 9 -8.97 46.76 -26.85
C ALA A 9 -9.15 46.03 -25.52
N THR A 10 -9.37 44.73 -25.58
CA THR A 10 -9.35 43.82 -24.40
C THR A 10 -7.90 43.60 -23.96
N LEU A 11 -7.50 44.24 -22.88
CA LEU A 11 -6.24 44.01 -22.21
C LEU A 11 -6.37 42.74 -21.34
N ALA A 12 -5.90 41.63 -21.85
CA ALA A 12 -5.78 40.40 -21.07
C ALA A 12 -4.54 40.52 -20.18
N ALA A 13 -4.74 40.94 -18.93
CA ALA A 13 -3.72 40.87 -17.90
C ALA A 13 -3.62 39.41 -17.43
N ALA A 14 -2.60 38.71 -17.90
CA ALA A 14 -2.21 37.43 -17.34
C ALA A 14 -1.63 37.67 -15.93
N LEU A 15 -2.43 37.50 -14.88
CA LEU A 15 -1.93 37.31 -13.52
C LEU A 15 -1.22 35.97 -13.45
N ALA A 16 0.09 35.97 -13.61
CA ALA A 16 0.94 34.87 -13.16
C ALA A 16 0.98 34.95 -11.63
N LEU A 17 0.08 34.25 -10.96
CA LEU A 17 0.21 33.91 -9.55
C LEU A 17 1.40 32.94 -9.44
N SER A 18 2.59 33.49 -9.16
CA SER A 18 3.68 32.70 -8.62
C SER A 18 3.30 32.34 -7.18
N GLU A 19 2.70 31.18 -6.99
CA GLU A 19 2.70 30.51 -5.70
C GLU A 19 4.15 30.15 -5.38
N ALA A 20 4.86 31.08 -4.77
CA ALA A 20 5.99 30.77 -3.93
C ALA A 20 5.40 30.00 -2.74
N ALA A 21 5.24 28.68 -2.89
CA ALA A 21 5.05 27.79 -1.76
C ALA A 21 6.24 28.03 -0.83
N MET A 22 6.02 28.79 0.22
CA MET A 22 6.92 28.87 1.36
C MET A 22 6.85 27.54 2.08
N GLY A 23 7.35 26.49 1.41
CA GLY A 23 7.54 25.19 1.99
C GLY A 23 8.60 25.32 3.08
N HIS A 24 8.18 25.30 4.33
CA HIS A 24 9.10 24.98 5.40
C HIS A 24 9.77 23.67 5.00
N PRO A 25 11.12 23.55 5.06
CA PRO A 25 11.76 22.28 4.78
C PRO A 25 11.11 21.23 5.70
N PRO A 26 10.72 20.07 5.18
CA PRO A 26 10.04 19.07 5.97
C PRO A 26 10.91 18.75 7.20
N VAL A 27 10.38 19.08 8.39
CA VAL A 27 11.05 18.76 9.65
C VAL A 27 11.17 17.26 9.70
N ARG A 28 12.41 16.75 9.66
CA ARG A 28 12.67 15.32 9.76
C ARG A 28 12.35 14.88 11.18
N PRO A 29 11.43 13.89 11.37
CA PRO A 29 11.15 13.37 12.69
C PRO A 29 12.43 12.88 13.37
N SER A 30 12.54 13.19 14.65
CA SER A 30 13.64 12.71 15.50
C SER A 30 13.36 11.30 16.01
N ALA A 31 14.35 10.68 16.65
CA ALA A 31 14.14 9.42 17.38
C ALA A 31 13.10 9.55 18.51
N ALA A 32 13.02 10.74 19.14
CA ALA A 32 12.00 11.03 20.16
C ALA A 32 10.59 11.08 19.55
N ASP A 33 10.42 11.65 18.35
CA ASP A 33 9.14 11.65 17.63
C ASP A 33 8.70 10.23 17.26
N SER A 34 9.64 9.38 16.80
CA SER A 34 9.38 7.96 16.51
C SER A 34 8.95 7.20 17.76
N ALA A 35 9.62 7.42 18.90
CA ALA A 35 9.25 6.79 20.18
C ALA A 35 7.86 7.29 20.66
N ALA A 36 7.55 8.57 20.53
CA ALA A 36 6.25 9.13 20.84
C ALA A 36 5.14 8.54 19.97
N ARG A 37 5.38 8.35 18.67
CA ARG A 37 4.44 7.69 17.76
C ARG A 37 4.24 6.22 18.14
N ALA A 38 5.31 5.49 18.44
CA ALA A 38 5.22 4.11 18.92
C ALA A 38 4.43 3.99 20.24
N ALA A 39 4.58 4.95 21.14
CA ALA A 39 3.78 5.02 22.38
C ALA A 39 2.29 5.25 22.06
N THR A 40 1.94 6.19 21.19
CA THR A 40 0.55 6.43 20.74
C THR A 40 -0.07 5.17 20.15
N MET A 41 0.67 4.45 19.31
CA MET A 41 0.23 3.18 18.72
C MET A 41 0.04 2.11 19.81
N SER A 42 0.95 2.03 20.78
CA SER A 42 0.86 1.11 21.91
C SER A 42 -0.38 1.38 22.77
N GLU A 43 -0.65 2.63 23.08
CA GLU A 43 -1.85 3.04 23.83
C GLU A 43 -3.14 2.66 23.08
N ALA A 44 -3.20 2.88 21.79
CA ALA A 44 -4.34 2.48 20.96
C ALA A 44 -4.53 0.96 20.95
N ALA A 45 -3.45 0.20 20.84
CA ALA A 45 -3.47 -1.26 20.89
C ALA A 45 -3.94 -1.77 22.27
N VAL A 46 -3.43 -1.20 23.35
CA VAL A 46 -3.86 -1.54 24.73
C VAL A 46 -5.36 -1.25 24.91
N ARG A 47 -5.84 -0.10 24.43
CA ARG A 47 -7.29 0.21 24.47
C ARG A 47 -8.10 -0.82 23.71
N LEU A 48 -7.70 -1.19 22.48
CA LEU A 48 -8.39 -2.22 21.72
C LEU A 48 -8.45 -3.54 22.50
N VAL A 49 -7.32 -4.04 22.99
CA VAL A 49 -7.25 -5.28 23.80
C VAL A 49 -8.15 -5.19 25.04
N GLY A 50 -8.21 -4.02 25.68
CA GLY A 50 -9.04 -3.78 26.86
C GLY A 50 -10.55 -3.87 26.61
N THR A 51 -11.00 -3.69 25.37
CA THR A 51 -12.43 -3.81 24.99
C THR A 51 -12.86 -5.24 24.64
N LEU A 52 -11.91 -6.15 24.45
CA LEU A 52 -12.20 -7.50 23.96
C LEU A 52 -12.60 -8.46 25.08
N ASP A 53 -13.55 -9.33 24.80
CA ASP A 53 -13.84 -10.48 25.65
C ASP A 53 -12.71 -11.54 25.59
N PRO A 54 -12.72 -12.55 26.50
CA PRO A 54 -11.68 -13.58 26.51
C PRO A 54 -11.54 -14.38 25.24
N ALA A 55 -12.63 -14.68 24.53
CA ALA A 55 -12.62 -15.44 23.28
C ALA A 55 -12.03 -14.62 22.12
N GLN A 56 -12.42 -13.36 22.01
CA GLN A 56 -11.87 -12.42 21.04
C GLN A 56 -10.37 -12.18 21.30
N ARG A 57 -9.97 -11.99 22.56
CA ARG A 57 -8.56 -11.82 22.95
C ARG A 57 -7.72 -13.05 22.58
N SER A 58 -8.24 -14.25 22.80
CA SER A 58 -7.56 -15.51 22.40
C SER A 58 -7.36 -15.61 20.88
N LYS A 59 -8.27 -15.07 20.08
CA LYS A 59 -8.11 -15.01 18.60
C LYS A 59 -7.11 -13.93 18.19
N LEU A 60 -7.02 -12.82 18.91
CA LEU A 60 -6.16 -11.69 18.58
C LEU A 60 -4.70 -11.97 18.93
N MET A 61 -4.43 -12.43 20.17
CA MET A 61 -3.08 -12.48 20.75
C MET A 61 -2.30 -13.70 20.30
N ARG A 62 -1.03 -13.49 19.93
CA ARG A 62 -0.05 -14.50 19.52
C ARG A 62 1.30 -14.20 20.21
N SER A 63 2.16 -15.22 20.32
CA SER A 63 3.55 -14.98 20.70
C SER A 63 4.29 -14.16 19.64
N LEU A 64 5.19 -13.28 20.07
CA LEU A 64 6.08 -12.54 19.16
C LEU A 64 7.04 -13.48 18.43
N GLU A 65 7.38 -14.60 19.02
CA GLU A 65 8.26 -15.65 18.50
C GLU A 65 7.54 -16.58 17.52
N ASP A 66 6.22 -16.48 17.35
CA ASP A 66 5.46 -17.22 16.36
C ASP A 66 5.69 -16.63 14.95
N ASN A 67 6.86 -16.93 14.39
CA ASN A 67 7.24 -16.43 13.07
C ASN A 67 6.33 -16.96 11.95
N VAL A 68 5.70 -18.12 12.14
CA VAL A 68 4.73 -18.65 11.17
C VAL A 68 3.51 -17.73 11.13
N ALA A 69 2.91 -17.44 12.28
CA ALA A 69 1.76 -16.54 12.35
C ALA A 69 2.10 -15.10 11.91
N ARG A 70 3.31 -14.60 12.26
CA ARG A 70 3.75 -13.24 11.87
C ARG A 70 3.90 -13.03 10.36
N THR A 71 4.14 -14.11 9.62
CA THR A 71 4.29 -14.06 8.15
C THR A 71 3.08 -14.62 7.41
N ASP A 72 2.03 -15.05 8.15
CA ASP A 72 0.85 -15.69 7.59
C ASP A 72 -0.23 -14.68 7.19
N TRP A 73 0.04 -13.91 6.14
CA TRP A 73 -0.93 -13.02 5.51
C TRP A 73 -1.23 -13.47 4.07
N SER A 74 -2.36 -13.02 3.52
CA SER A 74 -2.70 -13.25 2.11
C SER A 74 -3.63 -12.14 1.60
N ASN A 75 -3.44 -11.79 0.34
CA ASN A 75 -4.32 -10.89 -0.42
C ASN A 75 -5.51 -11.61 -1.07
N LEU A 76 -5.60 -12.92 -0.92
CA LEU A 76 -6.68 -13.72 -1.52
C LEU A 76 -7.99 -13.60 -0.71
N PRO A 77 -9.16 -13.74 -1.36
CA PRO A 77 -10.44 -13.82 -0.69
C PRO A 77 -10.48 -14.93 0.37
N SER A 78 -11.26 -14.73 1.43
CA SER A 78 -11.37 -15.66 2.56
C SER A 78 -11.87 -17.07 2.17
N THR A 79 -12.60 -17.20 1.08
CA THR A 79 -13.02 -18.48 0.51
C THR A 79 -11.88 -19.30 -0.11
N ILE A 80 -10.78 -18.63 -0.47
CA ILE A 80 -9.58 -19.27 -1.03
C ILE A 80 -8.51 -19.42 0.05
N TYR A 81 -8.39 -18.41 0.93
CA TYR A 81 -7.43 -18.39 2.01
C TYR A 81 -8.13 -18.09 3.34
N PRO A 82 -8.60 -19.12 4.07
CA PRO A 82 -9.22 -18.95 5.38
C PRO A 82 -8.21 -18.36 6.40
N ARG A 83 -8.72 -17.56 7.31
CA ARG A 83 -7.92 -16.91 8.38
C ARG A 83 -8.46 -17.28 9.74
N THR A 84 -7.59 -17.43 10.72
CA THR A 84 -7.94 -17.89 12.08
C THR A 84 -7.78 -16.79 13.15
N ALA A 85 -7.39 -15.59 12.75
CA ALA A 85 -7.26 -14.42 13.64
C ALA A 85 -8.62 -13.82 14.00
N LEU A 86 -8.64 -12.73 14.76
CA LEU A 86 -9.87 -12.02 15.11
C LEU A 86 -10.43 -11.28 13.88
N GLY A 87 -11.61 -11.69 13.44
CA GLY A 87 -12.31 -11.06 12.30
C GLY A 87 -12.95 -9.73 12.67
N LEU A 88 -12.88 -8.74 11.78
CA LEU A 88 -13.52 -7.44 11.99
C LEU A 88 -15.04 -7.55 12.08
N SER A 89 -15.65 -8.54 11.43
CA SER A 89 -17.08 -8.84 11.55
C SER A 89 -17.51 -9.31 12.95
N GLU A 90 -16.56 -9.75 13.78
CA GLU A 90 -16.80 -10.19 15.16
C GLU A 90 -16.74 -9.01 16.17
N LEU A 91 -16.35 -7.81 15.72
CA LEU A 91 -16.18 -6.64 16.58
C LEU A 91 -17.50 -5.89 16.76
N SER A 92 -17.79 -5.48 18.00
CA SER A 92 -18.83 -4.48 18.30
C SER A 92 -18.42 -3.09 17.77
N ASP A 93 -19.36 -2.15 17.74
CA ASP A 93 -19.08 -0.78 17.26
C ASP A 93 -17.99 -0.09 18.10
N VAL A 94 -18.01 -0.27 19.44
CA VAL A 94 -16.96 0.28 20.33
C VAL A 94 -15.59 -0.31 20.00
N GLN A 95 -15.53 -1.62 19.75
CA GLN A 95 -14.30 -2.32 19.37
C GLN A 95 -13.81 -1.89 17.99
N ARG A 96 -14.72 -1.63 17.04
CA ARG A 96 -14.36 -1.09 15.71
C ARG A 96 -13.75 0.30 15.83
N VAL A 97 -14.31 1.19 16.66
CA VAL A 97 -13.71 2.51 16.93
C VAL A 97 -12.29 2.35 17.48
N ALA A 98 -12.09 1.48 18.46
CA ALA A 98 -10.76 1.23 19.02
C ALA A 98 -9.77 0.64 17.99
N LEU A 99 -10.23 -0.20 17.07
CA LEU A 99 -9.42 -0.67 15.94
C LEU A 99 -9.05 0.48 15.00
N HIS A 100 -10.00 1.34 14.65
CA HIS A 100 -9.74 2.50 13.79
C HIS A 100 -8.76 3.49 14.43
N ASP A 101 -8.79 3.66 15.78
CA ASP A 101 -7.77 4.42 16.50
C ASP A 101 -6.36 3.83 16.33
N LEU A 102 -6.25 2.49 16.36
CA LEU A 102 -4.98 1.81 16.11
C LEU A 102 -4.50 2.00 14.66
N LEU A 103 -5.38 1.85 13.68
CA LEU A 103 -5.05 2.10 12.27
C LEU A 103 -4.57 3.55 12.06
N ALA A 104 -5.30 4.53 12.61
CA ALA A 104 -4.95 5.95 12.50
C ALA A 104 -3.64 6.29 13.23
N ALA A 105 -3.29 5.58 14.30
CA ALA A 105 -2.00 5.76 14.98
C ALA A 105 -0.82 5.21 14.18
N ALA A 106 -1.04 4.21 13.33
CA ALA A 106 -0.01 3.52 12.56
C ALA A 106 0.24 4.10 11.18
N MET A 107 -0.76 4.75 10.59
CA MET A 107 -0.78 5.22 9.22
C MET A 107 -0.77 6.75 9.16
N SER A 108 -0.45 7.31 8.01
CA SER A 108 -0.73 8.71 7.70
C SER A 108 -2.24 8.91 7.51
N GLY A 109 -2.70 10.16 7.47
CA GLY A 109 -4.11 10.44 7.17
C GLY A 109 -4.53 9.90 5.79
N GLU A 110 -3.64 10.01 4.80
CA GLU A 110 -3.83 9.47 3.45
C GLU A 110 -3.81 7.95 3.46
N GLY A 111 -2.80 7.31 4.07
CA GLY A 111 -2.70 5.86 4.16
C GLY A 111 -3.88 5.22 4.92
N TYR A 112 -4.37 5.87 5.99
CA TYR A 112 -5.59 5.43 6.66
C TYR A 112 -6.82 5.52 5.74
N GLY A 113 -6.97 6.64 5.02
CA GLY A 113 -8.04 6.82 4.04
C GLY A 113 -8.01 5.78 2.94
N GLU A 114 -6.82 5.45 2.44
CA GLU A 114 -6.60 4.43 1.43
C GLU A 114 -6.92 3.03 1.95
N ALA A 115 -6.42 2.65 3.13
CA ALA A 115 -6.75 1.38 3.77
C ALA A 115 -8.27 1.20 3.96
N ALA A 116 -8.94 2.22 4.47
CA ALA A 116 -10.39 2.22 4.65
C ALA A 116 -11.14 2.09 3.31
N THR A 117 -10.66 2.78 2.28
CA THR A 117 -11.23 2.72 0.93
C THR A 117 -11.06 1.33 0.32
N ILE A 118 -9.86 0.73 0.43
CA ILE A 118 -9.59 -0.64 -0.06
C ILE A 118 -10.52 -1.64 0.62
N MET A 119 -10.71 -1.56 1.94
CA MET A 119 -11.66 -2.41 2.64
C MET A 119 -13.09 -2.20 2.15
N TRP A 120 -13.49 -0.97 1.90
CA TRP A 120 -14.85 -0.66 1.45
C TRP A 120 -15.11 -1.01 -0.02
N ILE A 121 -14.09 -0.99 -0.86
CA ILE A 121 -14.20 -1.46 -2.26
C ILE A 121 -14.71 -2.91 -2.33
N ASP A 122 -14.43 -3.76 -1.34
CA ASP A 122 -15.01 -5.10 -1.28
C ASP A 122 -16.53 -5.09 -1.13
N ASP A 123 -17.13 -4.17 -0.37
CA ASP A 123 -18.59 -4.01 -0.29
C ASP A 123 -19.18 -3.49 -1.60
N ILE A 124 -18.49 -2.58 -2.28
CA ILE A 124 -18.90 -2.07 -3.60
C ILE A 124 -18.83 -3.20 -4.64
N LEU A 125 -17.74 -3.97 -4.66
CA LEU A 125 -17.57 -5.12 -5.55
C LEU A 125 -18.67 -6.16 -5.32
N ARG A 126 -18.98 -6.45 -4.05
CA ARG A 126 -20.10 -7.33 -3.69
C ARG A 126 -21.41 -6.86 -4.32
N GLY A 127 -21.71 -5.58 -4.24
CA GLY A 127 -22.90 -4.98 -4.85
C GLY A 127 -22.93 -5.13 -6.38
N ILE A 128 -21.79 -4.90 -7.04
CA ILE A 128 -21.64 -5.06 -8.50
C ILE A 128 -21.82 -6.53 -8.90
N GLU A 129 -21.12 -7.45 -8.22
CA GLU A 129 -21.21 -8.89 -8.51
C GLU A 129 -22.63 -9.43 -8.26
N ALA A 130 -23.30 -8.99 -7.19
CA ALA A 130 -24.68 -9.36 -6.90
C ALA A 130 -25.66 -8.84 -7.96
N ALA A 131 -25.51 -7.60 -8.42
CA ALA A 131 -26.32 -7.05 -9.50
C ALA A 131 -26.11 -7.81 -10.84
N ASN A 132 -24.87 -8.18 -11.17
CA ASN A 132 -24.56 -8.98 -12.34
C ASN A 132 -25.17 -10.38 -12.26
N LEU A 133 -25.17 -11.00 -11.06
CA LEU A 133 -25.81 -12.29 -10.84
C LEU A 133 -27.35 -12.21 -11.02
N ALA A 134 -27.97 -11.18 -10.43
CA ALA A 134 -29.41 -10.96 -10.49
C ALA A 134 -29.91 -10.64 -11.90
N SER A 135 -29.13 -9.90 -12.70
CA SER A 135 -29.49 -9.55 -14.08
C SER A 135 -29.33 -10.72 -15.08
N GLY A 136 -28.76 -11.85 -14.65
CA GLY A 136 -28.49 -12.97 -15.54
C GLY A 136 -27.22 -12.79 -16.40
N ALA A 137 -26.43 -11.75 -16.16
CA ALA A 137 -25.15 -11.53 -16.87
C ALA A 137 -24.10 -12.60 -16.55
N VAL A 138 -24.27 -13.34 -15.45
CA VAL A 138 -23.37 -14.44 -15.06
C VAL A 138 -23.84 -15.75 -15.70
N PRO A 139 -23.02 -16.41 -16.54
CA PRO A 139 -23.35 -17.68 -17.14
C PRO A 139 -23.71 -18.76 -16.10
N PRO A 140 -24.61 -19.71 -16.39
CA PRO A 140 -25.09 -20.72 -15.44
C PRO A 140 -23.96 -21.51 -14.77
N GLU A 141 -22.94 -21.89 -15.52
CA GLU A 141 -21.78 -22.67 -15.05
C GLU A 141 -20.88 -21.89 -14.08
N ARG A 142 -20.96 -20.55 -14.06
CA ARG A 142 -20.20 -19.68 -13.16
C ARG A 142 -21.00 -19.19 -11.95
N ARG A 143 -22.32 -19.44 -11.90
CA ARG A 143 -23.20 -18.93 -10.83
C ARG A 143 -22.74 -19.31 -9.43
N ALA A 144 -22.49 -20.58 -9.18
CA ALA A 144 -22.03 -21.05 -7.87
C ALA A 144 -20.69 -20.45 -7.45
N SER A 145 -19.79 -20.17 -8.40
CA SER A 145 -18.52 -19.48 -8.12
C SER A 145 -18.74 -18.00 -7.82
N ALA A 146 -19.63 -17.33 -8.54
CA ALA A 146 -19.98 -15.95 -8.30
C ALA A 146 -20.65 -15.77 -6.92
N GLU A 147 -21.55 -16.64 -6.53
CA GLU A 147 -22.19 -16.63 -5.19
C GLU A 147 -21.16 -16.75 -4.07
N ARG A 148 -20.21 -17.67 -4.18
CA ARG A 148 -19.08 -17.76 -3.22
C ARG A 148 -18.22 -16.51 -3.22
N GLY A 149 -17.95 -15.93 -4.39
CA GLY A 149 -17.24 -14.65 -4.53
C GLY A 149 -17.95 -13.54 -3.77
N ILE A 150 -19.26 -13.36 -4.00
CA ILE A 150 -20.09 -12.36 -3.33
C ILE A 150 -20.04 -12.51 -1.80
N GLN A 151 -20.10 -13.74 -1.28
CA GLN A 151 -20.01 -14.01 0.16
C GLN A 151 -18.63 -13.65 0.73
N ALA A 152 -17.57 -13.77 -0.06
CA ALA A 152 -16.22 -13.44 0.36
C ALA A 152 -15.94 -11.92 0.40
N ARG A 153 -16.78 -11.10 -0.27
CA ARG A 153 -16.59 -9.65 -0.36
C ARG A 153 -17.26 -8.95 0.82
N SER A 154 -16.47 -8.35 1.70
CA SER A 154 -17.00 -7.49 2.77
C SER A 154 -15.87 -6.74 3.43
N SER A 155 -16.10 -5.48 3.80
CA SER A 155 -15.24 -4.70 4.68
C SER A 155 -15.11 -5.30 6.09
N GLY A 156 -15.97 -6.24 6.46
CA GLY A 156 -15.84 -7.06 7.66
C GLY A 156 -14.96 -8.31 7.51
N ASN A 157 -14.59 -8.68 6.28
CA ASN A 157 -13.76 -9.85 5.99
C ASN A 157 -12.26 -9.51 5.97
N TYR A 158 -11.85 -8.83 7.04
CA TYR A 158 -10.46 -8.56 7.41
C TYR A 158 -10.21 -9.13 8.80
N TRP A 159 -8.97 -9.49 9.09
CA TRP A 159 -8.55 -10.13 10.33
C TRP A 159 -7.36 -9.42 10.92
N ILE A 160 -7.36 -9.28 12.24
CA ILE A 160 -6.26 -8.68 12.98
C ILE A 160 -5.62 -9.72 13.90
N SER A 161 -4.28 -9.73 13.93
CA SER A 161 -3.45 -10.45 14.89
C SER A 161 -2.52 -9.49 15.60
N MET A 162 -2.20 -9.76 16.85
CA MET A 162 -1.26 -9.00 17.66
C MET A 162 -0.21 -9.93 18.24
N PHE A 163 1.05 -9.55 18.16
CA PHE A 163 2.22 -10.37 18.46
C PHE A 163 2.99 -9.76 19.63
N GLY A 164 3.13 -10.51 20.71
CA GLY A 164 3.70 -10.00 21.97
C GLY A 164 2.74 -9.05 22.70
N GLU A 165 3.22 -8.42 23.75
CA GLU A 165 2.42 -7.55 24.61
C GLU A 165 2.48 -6.10 24.13
N PRO A 166 1.34 -5.48 23.75
CA PRO A 166 1.30 -4.06 23.36
C PRO A 166 1.86 -3.16 24.46
N GLY A 167 2.72 -2.23 24.09
CA GLY A 167 3.40 -1.34 25.04
C GLY A 167 4.70 -1.87 25.59
N SER A 168 5.03 -3.15 25.36
CA SER A 168 6.36 -3.67 25.64
C SER A 168 7.41 -3.11 24.66
N ARG A 169 8.69 -3.32 24.96
CA ARG A 169 9.78 -2.87 24.06
C ARG A 169 9.73 -3.52 22.69
N ARG A 170 9.10 -4.70 22.56
CA ARG A 170 9.00 -5.50 21.34
C ARG A 170 7.60 -6.09 21.22
N TRP A 171 6.88 -5.67 20.23
CA TRP A 171 5.57 -6.20 19.90
C TRP A 171 5.25 -5.86 18.45
N GLY A 172 4.16 -6.39 17.93
CA GLY A 172 3.71 -6.06 16.60
C GLY A 172 2.25 -6.43 16.39
N TRP A 173 1.75 -6.10 15.23
CA TRP A 173 0.41 -6.48 14.83
C TRP A 173 0.29 -6.52 13.30
N MET A 174 -0.69 -7.22 12.84
CA MET A 174 -0.98 -7.38 11.42
C MET A 174 -2.49 -7.32 11.21
N ILE A 175 -2.92 -6.58 10.19
CA ILE A 175 -4.26 -6.69 9.62
C ILE A 175 -4.14 -7.24 8.21
N ASN A 176 -4.99 -8.20 7.83
CA ASN A 176 -4.99 -8.71 6.47
C ASN A 176 -6.37 -9.23 6.04
N GLY A 177 -6.64 -9.09 4.75
CA GLY A 177 -7.85 -9.55 4.10
C GLY A 177 -7.67 -9.54 2.59
N HIS A 178 -8.78 -9.50 1.86
CA HIS A 178 -8.74 -9.35 0.42
C HIS A 178 -8.24 -7.95 0.06
N HIS A 179 -7.18 -7.88 -0.75
CA HIS A 179 -6.54 -6.65 -1.26
C HIS A 179 -5.84 -5.75 -0.22
N PHE A 180 -5.85 -6.08 1.07
CA PHE A 180 -5.12 -5.31 2.06
C PHE A 180 -4.41 -6.21 3.06
N ALA A 181 -3.10 -6.00 3.24
CA ALA A 181 -2.33 -6.58 4.32
C ALA A 181 -1.27 -5.58 4.79
N ALA A 182 -1.29 -5.24 6.07
CA ALA A 182 -0.31 -4.34 6.68
C ALA A 182 0.28 -4.98 7.93
N ASN A 183 1.60 -4.94 8.04
CA ASN A 183 2.37 -5.51 9.14
C ASN A 183 3.12 -4.38 9.85
N PHE A 184 2.98 -4.30 11.16
CA PHE A 184 3.69 -3.33 11.98
C PHE A 184 4.45 -4.05 13.07
N THR A 185 5.73 -3.72 13.21
CA THR A 185 6.57 -4.23 14.30
C THR A 185 7.25 -3.07 15.01
N ILE A 186 7.10 -3.03 16.31
CA ILE A 186 7.68 -2.02 17.19
C ILE A 186 8.86 -2.65 17.91
N VAL A 187 10.04 -2.02 17.79
CA VAL A 187 11.27 -2.45 18.49
C VAL A 187 11.95 -1.21 19.05
N ASP A 188 12.01 -1.10 20.36
CA ASP A 188 12.66 0.00 21.08
C ASP A 188 12.20 1.39 20.58
N GLY A 189 10.89 1.56 20.38
CA GLY A 189 10.29 2.81 19.93
C GLY A 189 10.43 3.09 18.43
N ARG A 190 11.02 2.19 17.64
CA ARG A 190 11.05 2.26 16.17
C ARG A 190 9.91 1.44 15.59
N ILE A 191 9.37 1.88 14.45
CA ILE A 191 8.23 1.25 13.77
C ILE A 191 8.68 0.76 12.39
N ALA A 192 8.66 -0.56 12.17
CA ALA A 192 8.71 -1.18 10.85
C ALA A 192 7.27 -1.45 10.38
N PHE A 193 6.98 -1.19 9.09
CA PHE A 193 5.63 -1.33 8.51
C PHE A 193 5.58 -2.21 7.26
N THR A 194 6.64 -2.96 7.00
CA THR A 194 6.71 -3.85 5.85
C THR A 194 6.69 -5.34 6.27
N PRO A 195 6.19 -6.23 5.39
CA PRO A 195 5.59 -5.95 4.08
C PRO A 195 4.22 -5.26 4.20
N LEU A 196 3.93 -4.37 3.22
CA LEU A 196 2.64 -3.74 3.05
C LEU A 196 2.09 -4.17 1.69
N PHE A 197 0.87 -4.70 1.65
CA PHE A 197 0.17 -5.07 0.42
C PHE A 197 -1.09 -4.24 0.27
N LEU A 198 -1.25 -3.63 -0.89
CA LEU A 198 -2.41 -2.83 -1.29
C LEU A 198 -2.96 -3.35 -2.61
N GLY A 199 -4.27 -3.38 -2.77
CA GLY A 199 -4.90 -3.76 -4.03
C GLY A 199 -6.30 -3.20 -4.16
N ALA A 200 -6.85 -3.24 -5.35
CA ALA A 200 -8.21 -2.81 -5.60
C ALA A 200 -8.83 -3.54 -6.79
N ASN A 201 -10.04 -4.00 -6.61
CA ASN A 201 -10.92 -4.51 -7.65
C ASN A 201 -12.38 -4.14 -7.30
N PRO A 202 -13.00 -3.18 -8.01
CA PRO A 202 -12.45 -2.41 -9.12
C PRO A 202 -11.45 -1.33 -8.67
N GLN A 203 -10.44 -1.05 -9.48
CA GLN A 203 -9.57 0.10 -9.29
C GLN A 203 -10.31 1.42 -9.61
N ILE A 204 -11.20 1.39 -10.60
CA ILE A 204 -12.12 2.48 -10.94
C ILE A 204 -13.54 1.96 -10.82
N VAL A 205 -14.34 2.56 -9.95
CA VAL A 205 -15.78 2.29 -9.90
C VAL A 205 -16.46 2.99 -11.08
N ARG A 206 -17.01 2.21 -12.01
CA ARG A 206 -17.56 2.75 -13.27
C ARG A 206 -19.05 3.01 -13.24
N GLN A 207 -19.78 2.51 -12.25
CA GLN A 207 -21.23 2.58 -12.17
C GLN A 207 -21.73 2.60 -10.72
N GLY A 208 -23.00 2.97 -10.54
CA GLY A 208 -23.61 3.08 -9.22
C GLY A 208 -23.30 4.40 -8.51
N PRO A 209 -23.67 4.52 -7.23
CA PRO A 209 -23.53 5.77 -6.47
C PRO A 209 -22.07 6.21 -6.25
N TYR A 210 -21.13 5.32 -6.41
CA TYR A 210 -19.69 5.58 -6.23
C TYR A 210 -18.93 5.69 -7.57
N ALA A 211 -19.66 5.86 -8.69
CA ALA A 211 -19.05 6.01 -10.00
C ALA A 211 -18.06 7.18 -10.02
N GLY A 212 -16.86 6.93 -10.56
CA GLY A 212 -15.75 7.89 -10.57
C GLY A 212 -14.72 7.68 -9.47
N TRP A 213 -15.00 6.88 -8.44
CA TRP A 213 -13.99 6.56 -7.44
C TRP A 213 -12.82 5.80 -8.04
N ARG A 214 -11.62 6.19 -7.61
CA ARG A 214 -10.34 5.62 -8.03
C ARG A 214 -9.52 5.27 -6.80
N VAL A 215 -8.91 4.11 -6.81
CA VAL A 215 -8.04 3.61 -5.73
C VAL A 215 -6.66 3.36 -6.30
N LEU A 216 -5.60 3.72 -5.58
CA LEU A 216 -4.21 3.56 -6.04
C LEU A 216 -3.95 4.24 -7.41
N ASP A 217 -4.58 5.39 -7.65
CA ASP A 217 -4.50 6.11 -8.94
C ASP A 217 -3.27 7.04 -8.99
N HIS A 218 -2.81 7.53 -7.84
CA HIS A 218 -1.61 8.36 -7.72
C HIS A 218 -0.36 7.56 -8.06
N GLU A 219 -0.25 6.33 -7.60
CA GLU A 219 0.83 5.39 -7.89
C GLU A 219 0.90 5.04 -9.39
N ILE A 220 -0.28 4.90 -10.03
CA ILE A 220 -0.36 4.73 -11.48
C ILE A 220 0.20 5.98 -12.17
N ALA A 221 -0.34 7.15 -11.83
CA ALA A 221 0.04 8.41 -12.47
C ALA A 221 1.53 8.71 -12.29
N ALA A 222 2.06 8.54 -11.07
CA ALA A 222 3.47 8.78 -10.76
C ALA A 222 4.40 7.80 -11.49
N GLY A 223 4.03 6.50 -11.57
CA GLY A 223 4.78 5.49 -12.31
C GLY A 223 4.87 5.81 -13.79
N PHE A 224 3.74 6.15 -14.43
CA PHE A 224 3.69 6.56 -15.84
C PHE A 224 4.43 7.88 -16.08
N ALA A 225 4.31 8.87 -15.18
CA ALA A 225 5.03 10.14 -15.29
C ALA A 225 6.56 9.95 -15.21
N LEU A 226 7.03 9.06 -14.34
CA LEU A 226 8.46 8.70 -14.28
C LEU A 226 8.88 8.05 -15.59
N PHE A 227 8.18 7.02 -16.07
CA PHE A 227 8.53 6.33 -17.32
C PHE A 227 8.51 7.29 -18.53
N ALA A 228 7.50 8.15 -18.63
CA ALA A 228 7.38 9.14 -19.69
C ALA A 228 8.51 10.18 -19.70
N SER A 229 9.09 10.49 -18.53
CA SER A 229 10.22 11.42 -18.38
C SER A 229 11.55 10.87 -18.92
N LEU A 230 11.65 9.53 -19.10
CA LEU A 230 12.86 8.88 -19.58
C LEU A 230 13.09 9.14 -21.08
N GLY A 231 14.34 9.38 -21.48
CA GLY A 231 14.73 9.46 -22.88
C GLY A 231 14.69 8.08 -23.57
N PRO A 232 14.76 8.02 -24.91
CA PRO A 232 14.59 6.76 -25.65
C PRO A 232 15.53 5.63 -25.20
N ALA A 233 16.80 5.90 -24.98
CA ALA A 233 17.77 4.91 -24.51
C ALA A 233 17.48 4.46 -23.05
N GLN A 234 17.01 5.38 -22.20
CA GLN A 234 16.62 5.09 -20.83
C GLN A 234 15.34 4.25 -20.78
N ARG A 235 14.32 4.56 -21.61
CA ARG A 235 13.10 3.75 -21.72
C ARG A 235 13.41 2.32 -22.16
N LYS A 236 14.30 2.17 -23.17
CA LYS A 236 14.77 0.84 -23.60
C LYS A 236 15.44 0.07 -22.46
N ALA A 237 16.20 0.74 -21.60
CA ALA A 237 16.84 0.11 -20.44
C ALA A 237 15.83 -0.21 -19.33
N ALA A 238 14.80 0.64 -19.12
CA ALA A 238 13.77 0.43 -18.11
C ALA A 238 12.80 -0.70 -18.50
N LEU A 239 12.46 -0.83 -19.79
CA LEU A 239 11.54 -1.85 -20.30
C LEU A 239 12.22 -3.21 -20.31
N VAL A 240 11.89 -4.04 -19.33
CA VAL A 240 12.46 -5.39 -19.13
C VAL A 240 11.77 -6.41 -20.03
N GLY A 241 10.49 -6.23 -20.31
CA GLY A 241 9.74 -7.12 -21.19
C GLY A 241 8.40 -6.53 -21.63
N PRO A 242 7.85 -7.02 -22.74
CA PRO A 242 6.56 -6.60 -23.27
C PRO A 242 5.38 -7.21 -22.49
N VAL A 243 5.61 -8.28 -21.77
CA VAL A 243 4.59 -9.05 -21.03
C VAL A 243 4.91 -9.04 -19.56
N VAL A 244 3.89 -8.81 -18.74
CA VAL A 244 3.98 -8.93 -17.29
C VAL A 244 3.92 -10.41 -16.93
N ASP A 245 4.94 -10.89 -16.25
CA ASP A 245 4.98 -12.24 -15.68
C ASP A 245 4.55 -12.18 -14.20
N PRO A 246 3.41 -12.79 -13.81
CA PRO A 246 2.98 -12.83 -12.42
C PRO A 246 4.02 -13.44 -11.46
N ALA A 247 4.90 -14.32 -11.96
CA ALA A 247 5.98 -14.91 -11.15
C ALA A 247 7.03 -13.89 -10.73
N GLN A 248 7.09 -12.72 -11.36
CA GLN A 248 7.99 -11.64 -10.97
C GLN A 248 7.46 -10.80 -9.80
N PHE A 249 6.16 -10.92 -9.47
CA PHE A 249 5.56 -10.21 -8.34
C PHE A 249 5.95 -10.86 -7.00
N THR A 250 6.50 -10.07 -6.08
CA THR A 250 7.05 -10.54 -4.81
C THR A 250 6.01 -10.57 -3.68
N GLY A 251 4.86 -11.18 -3.91
CA GLY A 251 3.80 -11.37 -2.93
C GLY A 251 4.20 -12.25 -1.75
N LYS A 252 3.20 -12.80 -1.06
CA LYS A 252 3.40 -13.72 0.07
C LYS A 252 4.36 -14.86 -0.27
N GLY A 253 5.23 -15.22 0.67
CA GLY A 253 6.19 -16.33 0.52
C GLY A 253 7.41 -16.04 -0.35
N ARG A 254 7.57 -14.82 -0.84
CA ARG A 254 8.71 -14.40 -1.67
C ARG A 254 9.76 -13.55 -0.92
N LYS A 255 9.72 -13.53 0.40
CA LYS A 255 10.60 -12.73 1.24
C LYS A 255 12.09 -13.04 1.01
N ASP A 256 12.45 -14.31 0.96
CA ASP A 256 13.84 -14.77 0.92
C ASP A 256 14.43 -14.86 -0.50
N THR A 257 13.64 -14.48 -1.49
CA THR A 257 14.04 -14.49 -2.90
C THR A 257 13.80 -13.13 -3.56
N PRO A 258 14.46 -12.04 -3.08
CA PRO A 258 14.33 -10.75 -3.74
C PRO A 258 14.82 -10.88 -5.19
N PRO A 259 14.10 -10.33 -6.15
CA PRO A 259 14.52 -10.39 -7.54
C PRO A 259 15.84 -9.63 -7.74
N ALA A 260 16.66 -10.13 -8.64
CA ALA A 260 17.85 -9.40 -9.06
C ALA A 260 17.45 -8.01 -9.60
N PRO A 261 18.24 -6.96 -9.33
CA PRO A 261 18.00 -5.64 -9.89
C PRO A 261 17.93 -5.71 -11.43
N ALA A 262 16.87 -5.14 -12.00
CA ALA A 262 16.65 -5.08 -13.44
C ALA A 262 16.22 -3.66 -13.85
N GLY A 263 16.17 -3.38 -15.14
CA GLY A 263 15.76 -2.09 -15.66
C GLY A 263 16.87 -1.04 -15.62
N ILE A 264 16.50 0.22 -15.42
CA ILE A 264 17.44 1.34 -15.40
C ILE A 264 17.88 1.67 -13.98
N ALA A 265 19.19 1.73 -13.75
CA ALA A 265 19.74 2.23 -12.49
C ALA A 265 19.52 3.75 -12.37
N ALA A 266 19.18 4.24 -11.19
CA ALA A 266 18.98 5.66 -10.92
C ALA A 266 20.26 6.49 -11.15
N SER A 267 21.45 5.89 -11.08
CA SER A 267 22.71 6.52 -11.49
C SER A 267 22.75 6.97 -12.95
N ARG A 268 21.93 6.36 -13.82
CA ARG A 268 21.78 6.70 -15.23
C ARG A 268 20.65 7.69 -15.53
N MET A 269 19.96 8.16 -14.50
CA MET A 269 18.88 9.14 -14.58
C MET A 269 19.40 10.57 -14.36
N SER A 270 18.74 11.55 -14.95
CA SER A 270 18.99 12.97 -14.63
C SER A 270 18.59 13.31 -13.18
N PRO A 271 19.04 14.42 -12.60
CA PRO A 271 18.58 14.86 -11.28
C PRO A 271 17.05 14.91 -11.17
N ALA A 272 16.36 15.53 -12.13
CA ALA A 272 14.89 15.63 -12.14
C ALA A 272 14.19 14.26 -12.24
N GLN A 273 14.77 13.30 -12.97
CA GLN A 273 14.24 11.93 -13.04
C GLN A 273 14.43 11.18 -11.72
N ARG A 274 15.57 11.39 -11.05
CA ARG A 274 15.78 10.82 -9.70
C ARG A 274 14.84 11.40 -8.66
N GLU A 275 14.53 12.70 -8.74
CA GLU A 275 13.50 13.32 -7.88
C GLU A 275 12.14 12.69 -8.10
N ARG A 276 11.72 12.45 -9.36
CA ARG A 276 10.47 11.72 -9.67
C ARG A 276 10.49 10.28 -9.16
N LEU A 277 11.61 9.58 -9.26
CA LEU A 277 11.76 8.23 -8.70
C LEU A 277 11.59 8.25 -7.17
N MET A 278 12.22 9.20 -6.50
CA MET A 278 12.10 9.34 -5.04
C MET A 278 10.70 9.76 -4.63
N ALA A 279 10.02 10.63 -5.38
CA ALA A 279 8.63 10.98 -5.15
C ALA A 279 7.71 9.76 -5.30
N LEU A 280 7.93 8.91 -6.31
CA LEU A 280 7.19 7.64 -6.45
C LEU A 280 7.45 6.68 -5.29
N VAL A 281 8.67 6.64 -4.74
CA VAL A 281 8.95 5.86 -3.52
C VAL A 281 8.21 6.46 -2.32
N GLU A 282 8.20 7.79 -2.19
CA GLU A 282 7.50 8.50 -1.10
C GLU A 282 5.98 8.29 -1.14
N GLU A 283 5.37 8.13 -2.31
CA GLU A 283 3.94 7.78 -2.48
C GLU A 283 3.59 6.51 -1.72
N PHE A 284 4.38 5.46 -1.86
CA PHE A 284 4.15 4.19 -1.16
C PHE A 284 4.57 4.19 0.31
N VAL A 285 5.71 4.79 0.61
CA VAL A 285 6.25 4.85 1.98
C VAL A 285 5.38 5.76 2.86
N GLY A 286 4.79 6.79 2.26
CA GLY A 286 3.87 7.75 2.88
C GLY A 286 2.57 7.14 3.42
N PHE A 287 2.26 5.89 3.08
CA PHE A 287 1.17 5.14 3.69
C PHE A 287 1.33 5.01 5.22
N ALA A 288 2.54 4.75 5.69
CA ALA A 288 2.82 4.65 7.13
C ALA A 288 2.80 6.03 7.82
N SER A 289 2.77 6.04 9.15
CA SER A 289 2.88 7.29 9.91
C SER A 289 4.11 8.09 9.47
N ARG A 290 4.04 9.42 9.58
CA ARG A 290 5.13 10.31 9.16
C ARG A 290 6.49 9.90 9.73
N GLU A 291 6.52 9.42 10.97
CA GLU A 291 7.73 9.02 11.68
C GLU A 291 8.30 7.71 11.10
N ALA A 292 7.44 6.73 10.83
CA ALA A 292 7.85 5.46 10.21
C ALA A 292 8.29 5.67 8.76
N ALA A 293 7.53 6.46 8.00
CA ALA A 293 7.86 6.84 6.63
C ALA A 293 9.21 7.57 6.54
N ALA A 294 9.45 8.55 7.42
CA ALA A 294 10.71 9.29 7.46
C ALA A 294 11.91 8.39 7.81
N ALA A 295 11.74 7.43 8.72
CA ALA A 295 12.77 6.46 9.07
C ALA A 295 13.11 5.56 7.86
N GLN A 296 12.11 5.07 7.14
CA GLN A 296 12.31 4.27 5.92
C GLN A 296 13.00 5.09 4.82
N MET A 297 12.53 6.32 4.58
CA MET A 297 13.16 7.21 3.59
C MET A 297 14.59 7.57 3.97
N ALA A 298 14.92 7.69 5.25
CA ALA A 298 16.29 7.91 5.72
C ALA A 298 17.18 6.68 5.43
N ALA A 299 16.68 5.46 5.65
CA ALA A 299 17.40 4.23 5.30
C ALA A 299 17.68 4.14 3.78
N ILE A 300 16.67 4.43 2.95
CA ILE A 300 16.81 4.45 1.48
C ILE A 300 17.87 5.49 1.04
N ARG A 301 17.87 6.68 1.64
CA ARG A 301 18.87 7.72 1.34
C ARG A 301 20.28 7.34 1.81
N ALA A 302 20.39 6.65 2.96
CA ALA A 302 21.68 6.15 3.46
C ALA A 302 22.28 5.05 2.57
N ASP A 303 21.47 4.26 1.90
CA ASP A 303 21.91 3.23 0.95
C ASP A 303 22.42 3.78 -0.39
N ASN A 304 22.42 5.07 -0.58
CA ASN A 304 22.67 5.76 -1.84
C ASN A 304 21.56 5.52 -2.89
N PRO A 305 20.65 6.50 -3.09
CA PRO A 305 19.54 6.41 -4.05
C PRO A 305 19.97 6.09 -5.50
N ALA A 306 21.26 6.33 -5.85
CA ALA A 306 21.80 5.96 -7.16
C ALA A 306 21.80 4.44 -7.41
N LYS A 307 21.70 3.63 -6.35
CA LYS A 307 21.61 2.16 -6.42
C LYS A 307 20.19 1.66 -6.68
N LEU A 308 19.16 2.52 -6.62
CA LEU A 308 17.81 2.14 -6.98
C LEU A 308 17.75 1.79 -8.47
N HIS A 309 16.92 0.81 -8.79
CA HIS A 309 16.61 0.40 -10.15
C HIS A 309 15.11 0.54 -10.39
N PHE A 310 14.75 1.04 -11.58
CA PHE A 310 13.38 1.13 -12.03
C PHE A 310 13.17 0.22 -13.24
N SER A 311 12.21 -0.67 -13.15
CA SER A 311 11.88 -1.65 -14.18
C SER A 311 10.43 -1.50 -14.60
N TRP A 312 10.16 -1.77 -15.87
CA TRP A 312 8.82 -1.70 -16.46
C TRP A 312 8.52 -2.92 -17.32
N TRP A 313 7.28 -3.38 -17.30
CA TRP A 313 6.75 -4.46 -18.14
C TRP A 313 5.38 -4.06 -18.70
N GLY A 314 5.05 -4.51 -19.90
CA GLY A 314 3.75 -4.33 -20.54
C GLY A 314 3.53 -2.93 -21.10
N SER A 315 2.29 -2.46 -21.08
CA SER A 315 1.91 -1.17 -21.66
C SER A 315 2.58 0.00 -20.93
N SER A 316 3.11 0.93 -21.71
CA SER A 316 3.79 2.14 -21.20
C SER A 316 3.15 3.45 -21.66
N ASP A 317 2.06 3.34 -22.44
CA ASP A 317 1.32 4.43 -23.06
C ASP A 317 -0.18 4.43 -22.72
N ASP A 318 -0.70 3.30 -22.23
CA ASP A 318 -2.09 3.13 -21.84
C ASP A 318 -2.18 2.46 -20.45
N HIS A 319 -2.51 3.26 -19.47
CA HIS A 319 -2.65 2.82 -18.07
C HIS A 319 -3.88 1.93 -17.82
N THR A 320 -4.78 1.78 -18.77
CA THR A 320 -5.92 0.85 -18.67
C THR A 320 -5.55 -0.57 -19.09
N ARG A 321 -4.45 -0.75 -19.80
CA ARG A 321 -3.91 -2.03 -20.23
C ARG A 321 -3.01 -2.64 -19.15
N ARG A 322 -2.66 -3.89 -19.30
CA ARG A 322 -1.77 -4.62 -18.39
C ARG A 322 -0.37 -4.01 -18.38
N PHE A 323 0.12 -3.66 -17.20
CA PHE A 323 1.50 -3.21 -16.96
C PHE A 323 1.96 -3.61 -15.57
N MET A 324 3.25 -3.56 -15.36
CA MET A 324 3.89 -3.67 -14.05
C MET A 324 5.09 -2.73 -14.02
N TYR A 325 5.36 -2.15 -12.87
CA TYR A 325 6.68 -1.56 -12.59
C TYR A 325 7.22 -2.06 -11.27
N ARG A 326 8.54 -1.98 -11.13
CA ARG A 326 9.26 -2.31 -9.91
C ARG A 326 10.30 -1.24 -9.63
N ILE A 327 10.43 -0.88 -8.35
CA ILE A 327 11.56 -0.13 -7.80
C ILE A 327 12.28 -1.08 -6.85
N ALA A 328 13.57 -1.31 -7.08
CA ALA A 328 14.38 -2.22 -6.28
C ALA A 328 15.64 -1.54 -5.77
N GLY A 329 15.88 -1.65 -4.49
CA GLY A 329 17.07 -1.16 -3.79
C GLY A 329 17.39 -1.99 -2.56
N PRO A 330 18.47 -1.68 -1.83
CA PRO A 330 18.86 -2.49 -0.68
C PRO A 330 17.88 -2.51 0.48
N SER A 331 17.16 -1.40 0.74
CA SER A 331 16.18 -1.25 1.82
C SER A 331 14.78 -0.91 1.32
N ILE A 332 14.51 -1.10 0.04
CA ILE A 332 13.17 -0.90 -0.52
C ILE A 332 12.97 -1.78 -1.76
N LEU A 333 11.83 -2.42 -1.81
CA LEU A 333 11.31 -3.11 -2.98
C LEU A 333 9.83 -2.73 -3.10
N ILE A 334 9.48 -2.11 -4.20
CA ILE A 334 8.10 -1.74 -4.52
C ILE A 334 7.76 -2.41 -5.84
N GLU A 335 6.60 -3.05 -5.91
CA GLU A 335 6.01 -3.55 -7.14
C GLU A 335 4.58 -3.06 -7.25
N TYR A 336 4.20 -2.64 -8.44
CA TYR A 336 2.84 -2.28 -8.79
C TYR A 336 2.44 -2.99 -10.07
N ILE A 337 1.31 -3.67 -10.07
CA ILE A 337 0.80 -4.42 -11.23
C ILE A 337 -0.67 -4.10 -11.48
N ARG A 338 -1.02 -3.85 -12.75
CA ARG A 338 -2.39 -3.94 -13.25
C ARG A 338 -2.60 -5.28 -13.91
N GLU A 339 -3.49 -6.06 -13.34
CA GLU A 339 -3.83 -7.38 -13.85
C GLU A 339 -4.97 -7.33 -14.88
N PRO A 340 -5.03 -8.29 -15.83
CA PRO A 340 -6.20 -8.43 -16.68
C PRO A 340 -7.39 -8.91 -15.85
N GLN A 341 -8.60 -8.69 -16.33
CA GLN A 341 -9.78 -9.37 -15.81
C GLN A 341 -9.70 -10.87 -16.12
N ALA A 342 -10.46 -11.68 -15.37
CA ALA A 342 -10.52 -13.12 -15.58
C ALA A 342 -10.96 -13.54 -17.00
N ASP A 343 -11.68 -12.65 -17.70
CA ASP A 343 -12.11 -12.83 -19.10
C ASP A 343 -11.09 -12.30 -20.12
N GLY A 344 -9.91 -11.82 -19.65
CA GLY A 344 -8.86 -11.25 -20.50
C GLY A 344 -9.11 -9.81 -20.95
N SER A 345 -10.21 -9.19 -20.55
CA SER A 345 -10.49 -7.78 -20.84
C SER A 345 -9.50 -6.83 -20.12
N PRO A 346 -9.41 -5.55 -20.53
CA PRO A 346 -8.55 -4.57 -19.87
C PRO A 346 -8.80 -4.55 -18.37
N GLY A 347 -7.73 -4.70 -17.58
CA GLY A 347 -7.80 -4.88 -16.16
C GLY A 347 -8.32 -3.64 -15.43
N ASN A 348 -9.27 -3.85 -14.54
CA ASN A 348 -9.70 -2.89 -13.52
C ASN A 348 -9.32 -3.40 -12.13
N HIS A 349 -8.19 -4.10 -12.07
CA HIS A 349 -7.67 -4.82 -10.91
C HIS A 349 -6.18 -4.50 -10.75
N VAL A 350 -5.78 -4.02 -9.59
CA VAL A 350 -4.42 -3.61 -9.31
C VAL A 350 -3.92 -4.18 -7.99
N HIS A 351 -2.62 -4.44 -7.93
CA HIS A 351 -1.91 -4.83 -6.72
C HIS A 351 -0.62 -4.02 -6.59
N ALA A 352 -0.28 -3.67 -5.37
CA ALA A 352 1.00 -3.12 -4.99
C ALA A 352 1.56 -3.85 -3.77
N ILE A 353 2.88 -3.94 -3.69
CA ILE A 353 3.56 -4.43 -2.50
C ILE A 353 4.77 -3.55 -2.21
N VAL A 354 4.97 -3.28 -0.93
CA VAL A 354 6.12 -2.57 -0.39
C VAL A 354 6.84 -3.49 0.58
N ARG A 355 8.14 -3.66 0.38
CA ARG A 355 9.01 -4.47 1.24
C ARG A 355 10.27 -3.71 1.62
N ASP A 356 10.79 -4.01 2.77
CA ASP A 356 12.19 -3.76 3.12
C ASP A 356 12.96 -5.09 3.10
N PRO A 357 13.77 -5.39 2.07
CA PRO A 357 14.47 -6.67 1.97
C PRO A 357 15.36 -7.02 3.15
N ARG A 358 15.75 -6.03 3.96
CA ARG A 358 16.58 -6.23 5.15
C ARG A 358 15.77 -6.29 6.44
N ASN A 359 14.59 -5.64 6.48
CA ASN A 359 13.88 -5.42 7.73
C ASN A 359 12.36 -5.66 7.63
N ASP A 360 11.91 -6.48 6.67
CA ASP A 360 10.52 -6.96 6.65
C ASP A 360 10.19 -7.57 8.02
N TYR A 361 9.00 -7.26 8.54
CA TYR A 361 8.54 -7.67 9.87
C TYR A 361 9.43 -7.17 11.03
N GLY A 362 10.31 -6.20 10.81
CA GLY A 362 11.24 -5.69 11.82
C GLY A 362 12.37 -6.66 12.19
N GLU A 363 12.67 -7.65 11.34
CA GLU A 363 13.57 -8.76 11.68
C GLU A 363 15.01 -8.35 11.97
N ASP A 364 15.60 -7.42 11.21
CA ASP A 364 16.95 -6.91 11.50
C ASP A 364 17.00 -6.23 12.89
N TRP A 365 15.96 -5.47 13.24
CA TRP A 365 15.91 -4.79 14.53
C TRP A 365 15.66 -5.77 15.69
N LEU A 366 14.82 -6.79 15.48
CA LEU A 366 14.63 -7.86 16.47
C LEU A 366 15.92 -8.65 16.68
N ALA A 367 16.63 -9.03 15.61
CA ALA A 367 17.91 -9.75 15.71
C ALA A 367 18.96 -8.94 16.48
N ARG A 368 19.09 -7.63 16.21
CA ARG A 368 20.00 -6.74 16.95
C ARG A 368 19.60 -6.62 18.41
N HIS A 369 18.31 -6.43 18.70
CA HIS A 369 17.82 -6.35 20.05
C HIS A 369 18.19 -7.60 20.88
N TYR A 370 18.04 -8.82 20.30
CA TYR A 370 18.41 -10.06 20.96
C TYR A 370 19.92 -10.21 21.18
N THR A 371 20.74 -9.62 20.32
CA THR A 371 22.21 -9.65 20.48
C THR A 371 22.74 -8.61 21.45
N GLU A 372 22.15 -7.42 21.51
CA GLU A 372 22.60 -6.29 22.33
C GLU A 372 22.03 -6.33 23.76
N ALA A 373 20.90 -6.96 23.95
CA ALA A 373 20.26 -7.15 25.26
C ALA A 373 19.95 -8.65 25.47
N PRO A 374 20.96 -9.48 25.80
CA PRO A 374 20.71 -10.89 26.07
C PRO A 374 19.73 -11.00 27.25
N HIS A 375 18.64 -11.68 27.02
CA HIS A 375 17.65 -11.96 28.05
C HIS A 375 18.15 -13.13 28.92
N PRO A 376 17.98 -13.08 30.24
CA PRO A 376 18.32 -14.18 31.15
C PRO A 376 17.48 -15.43 30.86
#